data_2ca414a60f48f6ab13919a2e424275b7
#
_entry.id   2ca414a60f48f6ab13919a2e424275b7
#
_cell.length_a   1.000
_cell.length_b   1.000
_cell.length_c   1.000
_cell.angle_alpha   90.00
_cell.angle_beta   90.00
_cell.angle_gamma   90.00
#
_symmetry.space_group_name_H-M   'P 1'
#
loop_
_entity.id
_entity.type
_entity.pdbx_description
1 polymer ?
#
loop_
_entity_poly.entity_id
_entity_poly.type
_entity_poly.pdbx_seq_one_letter_code
_entity_poly.pdbx_strand_id
1 'polypeptide(L)'
;MVQGWAPPELLDTYETERRPIGVRNTSASGDYANKIGTLSFADWVDEDSERGAAARADLEEELFTFKEEFASLGVILGARYDGSPLIISDGKTPPPDDRATYTPSAVPGGRAPHYWINDKDSLFDELGPWFTLLRLGSDAPEVEAWAEAADNLNIPLAIVAIAEQGIFDLYETSLALIRPDQHVAWRGESVGDPESILNTVIAAKMRDRQ
;
A
#
# COMPACT_ATOMS: atom_id res chain seq x y z
N MET A 1 -15.58 -11.34 -11.39
CA MET A 1 -17.04 -11.17 -11.49
C MET A 1 -17.45 -10.82 -12.91
N VAL A 2 -17.42 -9.56 -13.36
CA VAL A 2 -17.88 -9.19 -14.73
C VAL A 2 -17.16 -9.96 -15.82
N GLN A 3 -15.87 -10.25 -15.65
CA GLN A 3 -15.07 -11.04 -16.59
C GLN A 3 -15.00 -12.54 -16.24
N GLY A 4 -15.67 -12.98 -15.19
CA GLY A 4 -15.85 -14.39 -14.85
C GLY A 4 -14.76 -15.04 -13.99
N TRP A 5 -13.59 -14.39 -13.79
CA TRP A 5 -12.49 -15.01 -13.03
C TRP A 5 -12.64 -14.91 -11.49
N ALA A 6 -13.37 -13.92 -11.00
CA ALA A 6 -13.57 -13.76 -9.55
C ALA A 6 -15.01 -14.08 -9.14
N PRO A 7 -15.22 -14.84 -8.05
CA PRO A 7 -16.54 -15.16 -7.54
C PRO A 7 -17.20 -13.95 -6.86
N PRO A 8 -18.53 -13.93 -6.67
CA PRO A 8 -19.25 -12.85 -6.01
C PRO A 8 -18.78 -12.57 -4.58
N GLU A 9 -18.32 -13.59 -3.88
CA GLU A 9 -17.82 -13.56 -2.50
C GLU A 9 -16.62 -12.61 -2.32
N LEU A 10 -15.93 -12.27 -3.43
CA LEU A 10 -14.90 -11.22 -3.42
C LEU A 10 -15.45 -9.87 -2.92
N LEU A 11 -16.74 -9.58 -3.14
CA LEU A 11 -17.36 -8.34 -2.67
C LEU A 11 -17.50 -8.29 -1.14
N ASP A 12 -17.62 -9.44 -0.48
CA ASP A 12 -17.78 -9.51 0.97
C ASP A 12 -16.52 -9.01 1.70
N THR A 13 -15.37 -9.04 1.01
CA THR A 13 -14.11 -8.54 1.56
C THR A 13 -14.00 -7.02 1.52
N TYR A 14 -14.86 -6.33 0.77
CA TYR A 14 -14.80 -4.88 0.59
C TYR A 14 -14.94 -4.13 1.93
N GLU A 15 -15.87 -4.53 2.78
CA GLU A 15 -16.05 -3.89 4.09
C GLU A 15 -14.82 -4.12 4.98
N THR A 16 -14.29 -5.34 5.01
CA THR A 16 -13.11 -5.69 5.81
C THR A 16 -11.87 -4.89 5.40
N GLU A 17 -11.69 -4.65 4.10
CA GLU A 17 -10.53 -3.91 3.58
C GLU A 17 -10.74 -2.39 3.61
N ARG A 18 -11.89 -1.91 3.12
CA ARG A 18 -12.08 -0.47 2.85
C ARG A 18 -12.58 0.33 4.03
N ARG A 19 -13.39 -0.26 4.90
CA ARG A 19 -13.93 0.44 6.07
C ARG A 19 -12.83 0.91 7.04
N PRO A 20 -11.83 0.10 7.43
CA PRO A 20 -10.74 0.57 8.29
C PRO A 20 -9.99 1.75 7.68
N ILE A 21 -9.72 1.71 6.36
CA ILE A 21 -9.07 2.80 5.64
C ILE A 21 -9.94 4.06 5.62
N GLY A 22 -11.25 3.92 5.39
CA GLY A 22 -12.20 5.03 5.45
C GLY A 22 -12.20 5.70 6.83
N VAL A 23 -12.27 4.92 7.90
CA VAL A 23 -12.20 5.41 9.30
C VAL A 23 -10.87 6.12 9.56
N ARG A 24 -9.74 5.50 9.18
CA ARG A 24 -8.39 6.06 9.32
C ARG A 24 -8.27 7.44 8.66
N ASN A 25 -8.68 7.54 7.40
CA ASN A 25 -8.55 8.77 6.62
C ASN A 25 -9.51 9.86 7.14
N THR A 26 -10.75 9.50 7.49
CA THR A 26 -11.72 10.44 8.05
C THR A 26 -11.27 10.95 9.42
N SER A 27 -10.72 10.09 10.27
CA SER A 27 -10.15 10.50 11.57
C SER A 27 -9.00 11.47 11.39
N ALA A 28 -8.05 11.19 10.47
CA ALA A 28 -6.96 12.10 10.18
C ALA A 28 -7.45 13.47 9.72
N SER A 29 -8.38 13.50 8.78
CA SER A 29 -8.97 14.76 8.28
C SER A 29 -9.72 15.53 9.38
N GLY A 30 -10.46 14.83 10.25
CA GLY A 30 -11.15 15.44 11.38
C GLY A 30 -10.19 16.05 12.41
N ASP A 31 -9.09 15.34 12.71
CA ASP A 31 -8.06 15.83 13.63
C ASP A 31 -7.38 17.10 13.08
N TYR A 32 -7.07 17.13 11.78
CA TYR A 32 -6.49 18.32 11.13
C TYR A 32 -7.48 19.50 11.12
N ALA A 33 -8.75 19.28 10.77
CA ALA A 33 -9.75 20.33 10.77
C ALA A 33 -9.96 20.91 12.19
N ASN A 34 -10.00 20.06 13.22
CA ASN A 34 -10.11 20.49 14.60
C ASN A 34 -8.88 21.33 15.02
N LYS A 35 -7.69 20.90 14.63
CA LYS A 35 -6.45 21.59 14.95
C LYS A 35 -6.42 22.99 14.35
N ILE A 36 -6.79 23.15 13.06
CA ILE A 36 -6.93 24.47 12.42
C ILE A 36 -7.94 25.34 13.15
N GLY A 37 -9.08 24.78 13.54
CA GLY A 37 -10.15 25.49 14.25
C GLY A 37 -9.75 26.00 15.63
N THR A 38 -8.67 25.46 16.22
CA THR A 38 -8.15 25.90 17.53
C THR A 38 -6.95 26.84 17.43
N LEU A 39 -6.44 27.10 16.21
CA LEU A 39 -5.34 28.03 16.01
C LEU A 39 -5.70 29.41 16.50
N SER A 40 -4.92 29.95 17.42
CA SER A 40 -5.06 31.30 17.92
C SER A 40 -3.73 32.04 17.88
N PHE A 41 -3.78 33.31 17.63
CA PHE A 41 -2.60 34.15 17.59
C PHE A 41 -2.89 35.50 18.27
N ALA A 42 -1.84 36.15 18.72
CA ALA A 42 -1.93 37.42 19.40
C ALA A 42 -2.41 38.54 18.48
N ASP A 43 -3.27 39.45 18.95
CA ASP A 43 -3.78 40.59 18.17
C ASP A 43 -2.67 41.49 17.62
N TRP A 44 -1.47 41.46 18.21
CA TRP A 44 -0.32 42.24 17.84
C TRP A 44 0.70 41.49 16.98
N VAL A 45 0.33 40.36 16.40
CA VAL A 45 1.23 39.53 15.57
C VAL A 45 1.78 40.32 14.35
N ASP A 46 1.03 41.27 13.83
CA ASP A 46 1.40 42.11 12.70
C ASP A 46 2.20 43.36 13.07
N GLU A 47 2.44 43.64 14.36
CA GLU A 47 3.18 44.82 14.76
C GLU A 47 4.66 44.69 14.41
N ASP A 48 5.26 45.79 13.92
CA ASP A 48 6.70 45.96 13.77
C ASP A 48 7.35 46.37 15.12
N SER A 49 7.38 45.43 16.06
CA SER A 49 7.86 45.61 17.42
C SER A 49 8.47 44.30 17.97
N GLU A 50 9.19 44.38 19.08
CA GLU A 50 9.74 43.19 19.77
C GLU A 50 8.63 42.18 20.15
N ARG A 51 7.47 42.68 20.65
CA ARG A 51 6.35 41.81 21.00
C ARG A 51 5.70 41.18 19.76
N GLY A 52 5.64 41.89 18.65
CA GLY A 52 5.16 41.35 17.40
C GLY A 52 6.11 40.26 16.85
N ALA A 53 7.42 40.50 16.95
CA ALA A 53 8.44 39.51 16.59
C ALA A 53 8.35 38.23 17.46
N ALA A 54 8.15 38.38 18.76
CA ALA A 54 7.93 37.24 19.67
C ALA A 54 6.65 36.47 19.29
N ALA A 55 5.53 37.19 19.09
CA ALA A 55 4.26 36.55 18.69
C ALA A 55 4.35 35.78 17.36
N ARG A 56 5.11 36.30 16.39
CA ARG A 56 5.37 35.57 15.13
C ARG A 56 6.22 34.32 15.32
N ALA A 57 7.22 34.37 16.21
CA ALA A 57 8.01 33.19 16.54
C ALA A 57 7.17 32.09 17.21
N ASP A 58 6.32 32.45 18.17
CA ASP A 58 5.38 31.54 18.82
C ASP A 58 4.41 30.92 17.80
N LEU A 59 3.86 31.75 16.91
CA LEU A 59 2.96 31.29 15.84
C LEU A 59 3.68 30.37 14.84
N GLU A 60 4.94 30.65 14.51
CA GLU A 60 5.74 29.78 13.65
C GLU A 60 5.93 28.39 14.27
N GLU A 61 6.24 28.31 15.55
CA GLU A 61 6.35 27.05 16.28
C GLU A 61 5.02 26.28 16.28
N GLU A 62 3.90 26.96 16.52
CA GLU A 62 2.58 26.36 16.47
C GLU A 62 2.24 25.88 15.06
N LEU A 63 2.43 26.69 14.01
CA LEU A 63 2.19 26.34 12.61
C LEU A 63 3.07 25.17 12.15
N PHE A 64 4.30 25.05 12.66
CA PHE A 64 5.16 23.91 12.33
C PHE A 64 4.54 22.57 12.74
N THR A 65 3.68 22.54 13.76
CA THR A 65 2.94 21.34 14.17
C THR A 65 1.89 20.92 13.17
N PHE A 66 1.49 21.79 12.22
CA PHE A 66 0.51 21.52 11.16
C PHE A 66 1.13 20.89 9.91
N LYS A 67 2.45 20.69 9.88
CA LYS A 67 3.17 20.11 8.73
C LYS A 67 2.57 18.79 8.25
N GLU A 68 2.00 17.99 9.16
CA GLU A 68 1.37 16.70 8.84
C GLU A 68 0.16 16.85 7.92
N GLU A 69 -0.55 17.98 7.97
CA GLU A 69 -1.68 18.25 7.08
C GLU A 69 -1.22 18.42 5.62
N PHE A 70 -0.06 19.05 5.43
CA PHE A 70 0.51 19.36 4.12
C PHE A 70 1.48 18.27 3.61
N ALA A 71 2.02 17.45 4.51
CA ALA A 71 2.98 16.38 4.24
C ALA A 71 2.47 15.04 4.80
N SER A 72 1.25 14.63 4.44
CA SER A 72 0.58 13.42 4.92
C SER A 72 0.86 12.20 4.05
N LEU A 73 2.12 11.95 3.67
CA LEU A 73 2.47 10.82 2.80
C LEU A 73 2.06 9.47 3.40
N GLY A 74 2.12 9.32 4.72
CA GLY A 74 1.65 8.11 5.39
C GLY A 74 0.14 7.90 5.25
N VAL A 75 -0.68 8.97 5.32
CA VAL A 75 -2.13 8.86 5.04
C VAL A 75 -2.36 8.45 3.59
N ILE A 76 -1.65 9.07 2.66
CA ILE A 76 -1.85 8.89 1.21
C ILE A 76 -1.39 7.51 0.73
N LEU A 77 -0.21 7.05 1.16
CA LEU A 77 0.46 5.86 0.64
C LEU A 77 0.51 4.69 1.63
N GLY A 78 0.32 4.94 2.92
CA GLY A 78 0.51 3.96 4.00
C GLY A 78 -0.73 3.09 4.30
N ALA A 79 -1.80 3.17 3.49
CA ALA A 79 -2.97 2.33 3.67
C ALA A 79 -2.62 0.84 3.54
N ARG A 80 -3.16 0.01 4.47
CA ARG A 80 -2.90 -1.43 4.51
C ARG A 80 -4.19 -2.21 4.72
N TYR A 81 -4.25 -3.42 4.18
CA TYR A 81 -5.36 -4.35 4.34
C TYR A 81 -5.02 -5.46 5.34
N ASP A 82 -4.47 -5.08 6.49
CA ASP A 82 -4.11 -6.04 7.53
C ASP A 82 -5.35 -6.80 8.02
N GLY A 83 -5.24 -8.12 8.12
CA GLY A 83 -6.36 -8.99 8.50
C GLY A 83 -7.35 -9.31 7.37
N SER A 84 -7.14 -8.82 6.15
CA SER A 84 -7.93 -9.25 5.00
C SER A 84 -7.73 -10.75 4.70
N PRO A 85 -8.80 -11.49 4.40
CA PRO A 85 -8.69 -12.89 4.00
C PRO A 85 -8.03 -13.10 2.63
N LEU A 86 -7.82 -12.01 1.87
CA LEU A 86 -7.16 -12.01 0.57
C LEU A 86 -5.65 -11.76 0.68
N ILE A 87 -5.15 -11.47 1.87
CA ILE A 87 -3.74 -11.20 2.13
C ILE A 87 -3.10 -12.40 2.82
N ILE A 88 -2.03 -12.89 2.24
CA ILE A 88 -1.28 -14.02 2.78
C ILE A 88 -0.04 -13.49 3.48
N SER A 89 -0.07 -13.52 4.81
CA SER A 89 1.04 -13.02 5.63
C SER A 89 2.29 -13.88 5.47
N ASP A 90 3.43 -13.22 5.40
CA ASP A 90 4.76 -13.83 5.46
C ASP A 90 5.33 -13.91 6.89
N GLY A 91 4.55 -13.47 7.88
CA GLY A 91 4.94 -13.43 9.30
C GLY A 91 5.81 -12.24 9.68
N LYS A 92 6.18 -11.37 8.74
CA LYS A 92 6.94 -10.15 9.05
C LYS A 92 6.00 -9.05 9.57
N THR A 93 6.52 -8.24 10.48
CA THR A 93 5.81 -7.08 11.00
C THR A 93 5.92 -5.92 10.00
N PRO A 94 4.79 -5.30 9.60
CA PRO A 94 4.83 -4.13 8.75
C PRO A 94 5.40 -2.91 9.48
N PRO A 95 5.85 -1.87 8.74
CA PRO A 95 6.18 -0.58 9.34
C PRO A 95 5.03 -0.02 10.17
N PRO A 96 5.32 0.78 11.22
CA PRO A 96 4.29 1.51 11.96
C PRO A 96 3.44 2.39 11.05
N ASP A 97 2.14 2.51 11.36
CA ASP A 97 1.27 3.46 10.68
C ASP A 97 1.55 4.88 11.20
N ASP A 98 2.26 5.67 10.40
CA ASP A 98 2.58 7.07 10.67
C ASP A 98 1.87 7.95 9.65
N ARG A 99 1.17 9.00 10.09
CA ARG A 99 0.38 9.85 9.20
C ARG A 99 1.23 10.76 8.32
N ALA A 100 2.35 11.24 8.85
CA ALA A 100 3.25 12.15 8.14
C ALA A 100 4.19 11.41 7.20
N THR A 101 4.71 10.27 7.66
CA THR A 101 5.82 9.56 7.02
C THR A 101 5.32 8.27 6.37
N TYR A 102 5.65 8.09 5.10
CA TYR A 102 5.48 6.81 4.41
C TYR A 102 6.79 6.04 4.44
N THR A 103 6.76 4.83 5.00
CA THR A 103 7.88 3.89 4.94
C THR A 103 7.56 2.81 3.91
N PRO A 104 8.24 2.79 2.74
CA PRO A 104 8.03 1.75 1.74
C PRO A 104 8.29 0.36 2.30
N SER A 105 7.38 -0.57 2.02
CA SER A 105 7.52 -1.96 2.47
C SER A 105 6.69 -2.89 1.60
N ALA A 106 7.27 -3.99 1.17
CA ALA A 106 6.55 -5.04 0.44
C ALA A 106 5.95 -6.12 1.36
N VAL A 107 5.86 -5.88 2.67
CA VAL A 107 5.12 -6.78 3.57
C VAL A 107 3.66 -6.86 3.12
N PRO A 108 3.10 -8.08 2.92
CA PRO A 108 1.75 -8.27 2.40
C PRO A 108 0.71 -7.45 3.13
N GLY A 109 -0.27 -6.93 2.40
CA GLY A 109 -1.31 -6.02 2.86
C GLY A 109 -1.03 -4.54 2.59
N GLY A 110 0.22 -4.14 2.43
CA GLY A 110 0.61 -2.77 2.05
C GLY A 110 0.59 -2.53 0.55
N ARG A 111 0.61 -1.25 0.17
CA ARG A 111 0.82 -0.85 -1.21
C ARG A 111 2.20 -1.31 -1.67
N ALA A 112 2.31 -1.84 -2.89
CA ALA A 112 3.57 -2.21 -3.51
C ALA A 112 4.52 -0.99 -3.52
N PRO A 113 5.76 -1.11 -2.99
CA PRO A 113 6.71 -0.01 -3.01
C PRO A 113 7.05 0.39 -4.45
N HIS A 114 7.11 1.71 -4.67
CA HIS A 114 7.53 2.25 -5.97
C HIS A 114 9.03 2.05 -6.18
N TYR A 115 9.42 1.76 -7.42
CA TYR A 115 10.81 1.68 -7.86
C TYR A 115 10.94 2.27 -9.27
N TRP A 116 12.00 3.02 -9.53
CA TRP A 116 12.38 3.42 -10.87
C TRP A 116 13.27 2.34 -11.49
N ILE A 117 12.75 1.63 -12.50
CA ILE A 117 13.49 0.55 -13.18
C ILE A 117 14.69 1.13 -13.94
N ASN A 118 14.52 2.32 -14.45
CA ASN A 118 15.57 3.15 -15.01
C ASN A 118 15.16 4.62 -14.82
N ASP A 119 15.89 5.57 -15.39
CA ASP A 119 15.61 7.02 -15.23
C ASP A 119 14.22 7.46 -15.74
N LYS A 120 13.45 6.60 -16.39
CA LYS A 120 12.19 6.95 -17.05
C LYS A 120 11.03 6.01 -16.76
N ASP A 121 11.31 4.73 -16.51
CA ASP A 121 10.27 3.71 -16.42
C ASP A 121 9.97 3.41 -14.96
N SER A 122 8.73 3.60 -14.57
CA SER A 122 8.21 3.32 -13.25
C SER A 122 7.78 1.85 -13.14
N LEU A 123 8.04 1.21 -12.00
CA LEU A 123 7.46 -0.10 -11.70
C LEU A 123 5.94 -0.11 -11.90
N PHE A 124 5.24 0.98 -11.57
CA PHE A 124 3.79 1.04 -11.71
C PHE A 124 3.31 1.06 -13.17
N ASP A 125 4.17 1.44 -14.13
CA ASP A 125 3.85 1.36 -15.56
C ASP A 125 3.89 -0.10 -16.05
N GLU A 126 4.67 -0.95 -15.38
CA GLU A 126 4.73 -2.38 -15.64
C GLU A 126 3.61 -3.19 -14.96
N LEU A 127 2.98 -2.62 -13.92
CA LEU A 127 1.83 -3.25 -13.28
C LEU A 127 0.59 -3.13 -14.19
N GLY A 128 0.16 -4.25 -14.75
CA GLY A 128 -1.04 -4.30 -15.57
C GLY A 128 -2.33 -4.02 -14.78
N PRO A 129 -3.50 -4.01 -15.45
CA PRO A 129 -4.80 -3.76 -14.81
C PRO A 129 -5.30 -4.95 -13.97
N TRP A 130 -4.56 -6.05 -13.96
CA TRP A 130 -4.90 -7.31 -13.29
C TRP A 130 -3.85 -7.69 -12.25
N PHE A 131 -3.80 -8.97 -11.87
CA PHE A 131 -2.73 -9.46 -11.03
C PHE A 131 -1.39 -9.41 -11.76
N THR A 132 -0.34 -9.06 -11.03
CA THR A 132 1.04 -9.08 -11.53
C THR A 132 1.92 -9.87 -10.56
N LEU A 133 2.58 -10.90 -11.06
CA LEU A 133 3.66 -11.57 -10.33
C LEU A 133 4.97 -10.90 -10.70
N LEU A 134 5.60 -10.27 -9.72
CA LEU A 134 6.95 -9.74 -9.85
C LEU A 134 7.96 -10.85 -9.57
N ARG A 135 8.93 -11.00 -10.46
CA ARG A 135 10.10 -11.86 -10.34
C ARG A 135 11.32 -10.96 -10.21
N LEU A 136 11.94 -10.93 -9.02
CA LEU A 136 12.88 -9.89 -8.60
C LEU A 136 14.28 -10.46 -8.37
N GLY A 137 15.27 -9.79 -8.97
CA GLY A 137 16.66 -10.19 -8.90
C GLY A 137 17.05 -11.24 -9.96
N SER A 138 18.35 -11.37 -10.20
CA SER A 138 18.92 -12.26 -11.23
C SER A 138 18.70 -13.76 -10.95
N ASP A 139 18.61 -14.11 -9.67
CA ASP A 139 18.53 -15.49 -9.19
C ASP A 139 17.10 -15.91 -8.80
N ALA A 140 16.10 -15.08 -9.16
CA ALA A 140 14.71 -15.37 -8.87
C ALA A 140 14.27 -16.69 -9.54
N PRO A 141 13.46 -17.51 -8.86
CA PRO A 141 13.05 -18.84 -9.37
C PRO A 141 12.22 -18.71 -10.65
N GLU A 142 12.23 -19.78 -11.43
CA GLU A 142 11.32 -19.90 -12.57
C GLU A 142 9.86 -20.02 -12.11
N VAL A 143 8.94 -19.47 -12.88
CA VAL A 143 7.56 -19.23 -12.43
C VAL A 143 6.50 -19.81 -13.38
N GLU A 144 6.84 -20.78 -14.20
CA GLU A 144 5.93 -21.44 -15.16
C GLU A 144 4.69 -22.00 -14.45
N ALA A 145 4.86 -22.57 -13.26
CA ALA A 145 3.75 -23.08 -12.44
C ALA A 145 2.73 -21.99 -12.06
N TRP A 146 3.14 -20.72 -11.97
CA TRP A 146 2.22 -19.61 -11.76
C TRP A 146 1.39 -19.31 -13.00
N ALA A 147 2.01 -19.32 -14.19
CA ALA A 147 1.29 -19.15 -15.45
C ALA A 147 0.28 -20.27 -15.67
N GLU A 148 0.70 -21.53 -15.47
CA GLU A 148 -0.18 -22.69 -15.60
C GLU A 148 -1.37 -22.64 -14.60
N ALA A 149 -1.12 -22.29 -13.34
CA ALA A 149 -2.17 -22.16 -12.34
C ALA A 149 -3.15 -21.03 -12.68
N ALA A 150 -2.66 -19.90 -13.15
CA ALA A 150 -3.49 -18.77 -13.56
C ALA A 150 -4.35 -19.11 -14.77
N ASP A 151 -3.81 -19.79 -15.78
CA ASP A 151 -4.54 -20.26 -16.95
C ASP A 151 -5.64 -21.26 -16.56
N ASN A 152 -5.33 -22.24 -15.72
CA ASN A 152 -6.27 -23.24 -15.24
C ASN A 152 -7.46 -22.61 -14.46
N LEU A 153 -7.20 -21.54 -13.72
CA LEU A 153 -8.19 -20.81 -12.95
C LEU A 153 -8.85 -19.67 -13.72
N ASN A 154 -8.45 -19.43 -14.99
CA ASN A 154 -8.85 -18.28 -15.80
C ASN A 154 -8.60 -16.93 -15.12
N ILE A 155 -7.55 -16.81 -14.30
CA ILE A 155 -7.16 -15.59 -13.64
C ILE A 155 -6.18 -14.82 -14.51
N PRO A 156 -6.46 -13.56 -14.89
CA PRO A 156 -5.51 -12.77 -15.66
C PRO A 156 -4.29 -12.42 -14.79
N LEU A 157 -3.14 -12.98 -15.13
CA LEU A 157 -1.86 -12.80 -14.45
C LEU A 157 -0.80 -12.34 -15.44
N ALA A 158 -0.19 -11.18 -15.18
CA ALA A 158 1.04 -10.76 -15.84
C ALA A 158 2.25 -11.23 -15.02
N ILE A 159 3.35 -11.57 -15.69
CA ILE A 159 4.63 -11.88 -15.05
C ILE A 159 5.63 -10.83 -15.51
N VAL A 160 6.21 -10.10 -14.56
CA VAL A 160 7.20 -9.04 -14.80
C VAL A 160 8.50 -9.40 -14.09
N ALA A 161 9.57 -9.56 -14.87
CA ALA A 161 10.89 -9.88 -14.34
C ALA A 161 11.76 -8.61 -14.31
N ILE A 162 12.33 -8.30 -13.16
CA ILE A 162 13.20 -7.15 -12.93
C ILE A 162 14.46 -7.63 -12.23
N ALA A 163 15.62 -7.50 -12.88
CA ALA A 163 16.88 -8.07 -12.41
C ALA A 163 17.69 -7.13 -11.50
N GLU A 164 17.31 -5.85 -11.42
CA GLU A 164 18.03 -4.85 -10.64
C GLU A 164 18.06 -5.18 -9.15
N GLN A 165 19.23 -5.12 -8.53
CA GLN A 165 19.41 -5.42 -7.11
C GLN A 165 18.62 -4.48 -6.21
N GLY A 166 18.50 -3.20 -6.58
CA GLY A 166 17.81 -2.21 -5.76
C GLY A 166 16.32 -2.50 -5.52
N ILE A 167 15.62 -3.12 -6.49
CA ILE A 167 14.22 -3.53 -6.26
C ILE A 167 14.14 -4.78 -5.39
N PHE A 168 15.07 -5.71 -5.54
CA PHE A 168 15.18 -6.89 -4.67
C PHE A 168 15.40 -6.46 -3.22
N ASP A 169 16.32 -5.53 -2.97
CA ASP A 169 16.59 -4.99 -1.63
C ASP A 169 15.36 -4.27 -1.03
N LEU A 170 14.58 -3.58 -1.87
CA LEU A 170 13.36 -2.89 -1.47
C LEU A 170 12.21 -3.85 -1.12
N TYR A 171 12.07 -4.93 -1.88
CA TYR A 171 11.01 -5.92 -1.67
C TYR A 171 11.41 -7.02 -0.70
N GLU A 172 12.70 -7.21 -0.47
CA GLU A 172 13.27 -8.24 0.42
C GLU A 172 12.76 -9.66 0.08
N THR A 173 12.56 -9.95 -1.20
CA THR A 173 12.02 -11.23 -1.69
C THR A 173 12.24 -11.40 -3.18
N SER A 174 12.29 -12.65 -3.63
CA SER A 174 12.42 -13.00 -5.05
C SER A 174 11.09 -12.94 -5.82
N LEU A 175 9.96 -13.15 -5.15
CA LEU A 175 8.64 -13.15 -5.76
C LEU A 175 7.65 -12.31 -4.96
N ALA A 176 6.81 -11.51 -5.65
CA ALA A 176 5.72 -10.79 -5.04
C ALA A 176 4.49 -10.78 -5.95
N LEU A 177 3.33 -11.17 -5.43
CA LEU A 177 2.05 -11.09 -6.13
C LEU A 177 1.35 -9.76 -5.81
N ILE A 178 1.17 -8.94 -6.83
CA ILE A 178 0.54 -7.64 -6.73
C ILE A 178 -0.89 -7.73 -7.25
N ARG A 179 -1.83 -7.19 -6.46
CA ARG A 179 -3.26 -7.11 -6.80
C ARG A 179 -3.52 -6.00 -7.82
N PRO A 180 -4.70 -6.03 -8.50
CA PRO A 180 -5.12 -4.94 -9.40
C PRO A 180 -5.17 -3.55 -8.76
N ASP A 181 -5.34 -3.46 -7.45
CA ASP A 181 -5.32 -2.22 -6.66
C ASP A 181 -3.92 -1.85 -6.13
N GLN A 182 -2.88 -2.47 -6.67
CA GLN A 182 -1.47 -2.22 -6.36
C GLN A 182 -1.05 -2.56 -4.92
N HIS A 183 -1.79 -3.44 -4.23
CA HIS A 183 -1.37 -3.96 -2.93
C HIS A 183 -0.68 -5.32 -3.07
N VAL A 184 0.30 -5.57 -2.22
CA VAL A 184 0.99 -6.86 -2.15
C VAL A 184 0.07 -7.87 -1.47
N ALA A 185 -0.34 -8.90 -2.22
CA ALA A 185 -1.19 -9.97 -1.67
C ALA A 185 -0.37 -11.08 -1.02
N TRP A 186 0.79 -11.37 -1.59
CA TRP A 186 1.70 -12.42 -1.16
C TRP A 186 3.12 -12.10 -1.61
N ARG A 187 4.12 -12.61 -0.89
CA ARG A 187 5.52 -12.64 -1.32
C ARG A 187 6.24 -13.86 -0.79
N GLY A 188 7.34 -14.27 -1.45
CA GLY A 188 8.14 -15.44 -1.04
C GLY A 188 9.41 -15.60 -1.85
N GLU A 189 10.35 -16.40 -1.30
CA GLU A 189 11.63 -16.74 -1.94
C GLU A 189 11.52 -17.91 -2.90
N SER A 190 10.45 -18.66 -2.85
CA SER A 190 10.19 -19.82 -3.70
C SER A 190 8.80 -19.75 -4.31
N VAL A 191 8.54 -20.57 -5.31
CA VAL A 191 7.29 -20.61 -6.09
C VAL A 191 6.06 -20.81 -5.20
N GLY A 192 6.19 -21.54 -4.08
CA GLY A 192 5.08 -21.84 -3.18
C GLY A 192 4.06 -22.79 -3.82
N ASP A 193 2.79 -22.58 -3.49
CA ASP A 193 1.63 -23.25 -4.10
C ASP A 193 0.79 -22.21 -4.87
N PRO A 194 1.06 -21.99 -6.17
CA PRO A 194 0.42 -20.93 -6.94
C PRO A 194 -1.10 -21.07 -6.97
N GLU A 195 -1.63 -22.28 -7.13
CA GLU A 195 -3.08 -22.52 -7.20
C GLU A 195 -3.75 -22.14 -5.87
N SER A 196 -3.19 -22.56 -4.74
CA SER A 196 -3.72 -22.20 -3.42
C SER A 196 -3.63 -20.71 -3.15
N ILE A 197 -2.54 -20.04 -3.57
CA ILE A 197 -2.34 -18.60 -3.40
C ILE A 197 -3.36 -17.85 -4.25
N LEU A 198 -3.49 -18.17 -5.54
CA LEU A 198 -4.43 -17.53 -6.46
C LEU A 198 -5.88 -17.71 -6.00
N ASN A 199 -6.29 -18.92 -5.59
CA ASN A 199 -7.61 -19.17 -5.02
C ASN A 199 -7.90 -18.34 -3.77
N THR A 200 -6.87 -18.07 -2.95
CA THR A 200 -7.02 -17.22 -1.77
C THR A 200 -7.26 -15.78 -2.16
N VAL A 201 -6.44 -15.21 -3.04
CA VAL A 201 -6.50 -13.77 -3.38
C VAL A 201 -7.73 -13.38 -4.21
N ILE A 202 -8.44 -14.35 -4.81
CA ILE A 202 -9.73 -14.12 -5.49
C ILE A 202 -10.95 -14.49 -4.62
N ALA A 203 -10.76 -14.82 -3.35
CA ALA A 203 -11.82 -15.28 -2.43
C ALA A 203 -12.48 -16.62 -2.82
N ALA A 204 -11.89 -17.45 -3.66
CA ALA A 204 -12.51 -18.72 -4.09
C ALA A 204 -12.79 -19.66 -2.90
N LYS A 205 -11.95 -19.66 -1.88
CA LYS A 205 -12.12 -20.47 -0.65
C LYS A 205 -13.25 -19.99 0.28
N MET A 206 -13.84 -18.82 0.03
CA MET A 206 -14.99 -18.33 0.80
C MET A 206 -16.30 -19.01 0.40
N ARG A 207 -16.38 -19.57 -0.82
CA ARG A 207 -17.54 -20.34 -1.30
C ARG A 207 -17.85 -21.56 -0.44
N ASP A 208 -16.82 -22.20 0.11
CA ASP A 208 -16.96 -23.48 0.83
C ASP A 208 -17.39 -23.31 2.30
N ARG A 209 -17.61 -22.06 2.76
CA ARG A 209 -17.98 -21.72 4.13
C ARG A 209 -19.44 -21.32 4.32
N GLN A 210 -20.23 -21.31 3.25
CA GLN A 210 -21.68 -21.09 3.26
C GLN A 210 -22.43 -22.42 3.07
#